data_d68bbd6ccacac7e54c9827b5f4afa755
#
_entry.id   d68bbd6ccacac7e54c9827b5f4afa755
#
_cell.length_a   1.000
_cell.length_b   1.000
_cell.length_c   1.000
_cell.angle_alpha   90.00
_cell.angle_beta   90.00
_cell.angle_gamma   90.00
#
_symmetry.space_group_name_H-M   'P 1'
#
loop_
_entity.id
_entity.type
_entity.pdbx_description
1 polymer ?
#
loop_
_entity_poly.entity_id
_entity_poly.type
_entity_poly.pdbx_seq_one_letter_code
_entity_poly.pdbx_strand_id
1 'polypeptide(L)'
;MNLNLMRMTNAQKDFLLNSFFEQIMLIPSDKAPAWGKMGLQQMIEHLSDSVRMANGKQPHAEIVTPAERLQAVRDFLYSEREFKPETKNSLMGPEPPPLFNESLDLAIAELQHEVKVWVELFESNPGLIVRNPFFGDLDEDGWTRLFYKHFLHHLKQFS
;
A
#
# COMPACT_ATOMS: atom_id res chain seq x y z
N MET A 1 1.62 -19.48 -16.82
CA MET A 1 0.93 -18.58 -15.85
C MET A 1 -0.57 -18.79 -15.97
N ASN A 2 -1.24 -18.95 -14.83
CA ASN A 2 -2.69 -19.18 -14.80
C ASN A 2 -3.43 -17.90 -15.20
N LEU A 3 -4.31 -17.97 -16.23
CA LEU A 3 -5.10 -16.85 -16.73
C LEU A 3 -5.96 -16.18 -15.63
N ASN A 4 -6.45 -16.98 -14.65
CA ASN A 4 -7.20 -16.44 -13.53
C ASN A 4 -6.31 -15.57 -12.60
N LEU A 5 -5.06 -15.96 -12.41
CA LEU A 5 -4.10 -15.19 -11.61
C LEU A 5 -3.78 -13.85 -12.28
N MET A 6 -3.60 -13.83 -13.61
CA MET A 6 -3.40 -12.59 -14.37
C MET A 6 -4.61 -11.66 -14.30
N ARG A 7 -5.82 -12.19 -14.36
CA ARG A 7 -7.06 -11.40 -14.24
C ARG A 7 -7.20 -10.78 -12.86
N MET A 8 -6.86 -11.50 -11.79
CA MET A 8 -6.89 -10.97 -10.42
C MET A 8 -5.88 -9.84 -10.26
N THR A 9 -4.65 -10.01 -10.74
CA THR A 9 -3.62 -8.96 -10.66
C THR A 9 -4.00 -7.72 -11.45
N ASN A 10 -4.61 -7.85 -12.62
CA ASN A 10 -5.09 -6.72 -13.43
C ASN A 10 -6.24 -5.98 -12.75
N ALA A 11 -7.19 -6.71 -12.13
CA ALA A 11 -8.28 -6.10 -11.36
C ALA A 11 -7.75 -5.35 -10.12
N GLN A 12 -6.74 -5.88 -9.45
CA GLN A 12 -6.08 -5.23 -8.33
C GLN A 12 -5.35 -3.96 -8.76
N LYS A 13 -4.65 -3.99 -9.89
CA LYS A 13 -4.01 -2.78 -10.45
C LYS A 13 -5.04 -1.72 -10.83
N ASP A 14 -6.14 -2.10 -11.43
CA ASP A 14 -7.22 -1.16 -11.77
C ASP A 14 -7.79 -0.50 -10.51
N PHE A 15 -7.99 -1.27 -9.45
CA PHE A 15 -8.39 -0.71 -8.15
C PHE A 15 -7.38 0.33 -7.66
N LEU A 16 -6.09 0.02 -7.70
CA LEU A 16 -5.02 0.91 -7.24
C LEU A 16 -4.86 2.17 -8.08
N LEU A 17 -5.18 2.11 -9.37
CA LEU A 17 -5.05 3.24 -10.28
C LEU A 17 -6.32 4.09 -10.37
N ASN A 18 -7.49 3.51 -10.16
CA ASN A 18 -8.78 4.15 -10.44
C ASN A 18 -9.78 4.04 -9.27
N SER A 19 -10.29 2.85 -8.99
CA SER A 19 -11.44 2.67 -8.07
C SER A 19 -11.16 3.17 -6.66
N PHE A 20 -9.95 2.98 -6.14
CA PHE A 20 -9.57 3.49 -4.82
C PHE A 20 -9.73 5.01 -4.75
N PHE A 21 -9.24 5.73 -5.75
CA PHE A 21 -9.29 7.20 -5.77
C PHE A 21 -10.71 7.71 -5.95
N GLU A 22 -11.51 7.06 -6.78
CA GLU A 22 -12.95 7.38 -6.92
C GLU A 22 -13.67 7.28 -5.57
N GLN A 23 -13.39 6.24 -4.79
CA GLN A 23 -13.99 6.04 -3.47
C GLN A 23 -13.48 7.04 -2.43
N ILE A 24 -12.17 7.31 -2.42
CA ILE A 24 -11.57 8.30 -1.49
C ILE A 24 -12.16 9.69 -1.69
N MET A 25 -12.39 10.10 -2.94
CA MET A 25 -12.96 11.41 -3.26
C MET A 25 -14.41 11.60 -2.75
N LEU A 26 -15.11 10.51 -2.45
CA LEU A 26 -16.47 10.55 -1.88
C LEU A 26 -16.47 10.62 -0.34
N ILE A 27 -15.31 10.44 0.31
CA ILE A 27 -15.22 10.48 1.77
C ILE A 27 -15.10 11.94 2.24
N PRO A 28 -15.96 12.40 3.18
CA PRO A 28 -15.82 13.72 3.77
C PRO A 28 -14.42 13.89 4.41
N SER A 29 -13.80 15.05 4.22
CA SER A 29 -12.45 15.32 4.71
C SER A 29 -12.30 15.23 6.23
N ASP A 30 -13.38 15.42 6.97
CA ASP A 30 -13.46 15.34 8.43
C ASP A 30 -13.95 13.99 8.96
N LYS A 31 -14.12 13.00 8.08
CA LYS A 31 -14.53 11.66 8.48
C LYS A 31 -13.55 11.07 9.50
N ALA A 32 -14.07 10.66 10.65
CA ALA A 32 -13.28 9.98 11.66
C ALA A 32 -12.97 8.54 11.24
N PRO A 33 -11.76 8.01 11.55
CA PRO A 33 -11.46 6.61 11.30
C PRO A 33 -12.27 5.68 12.20
N ALA A 34 -12.62 4.50 11.69
CA ALA A 34 -13.29 3.45 12.47
C ALA A 34 -12.37 2.83 13.52
N TRP A 35 -11.05 2.92 13.33
CA TRP A 35 -10.02 2.54 14.30
C TRP A 35 -8.75 3.35 14.06
N GLY A 36 -7.87 3.38 15.07
CA GLY A 36 -6.60 4.09 14.98
C GLY A 36 -6.73 5.59 15.16
N LYS A 37 -5.61 6.29 14.96
CA LYS A 37 -5.48 7.73 15.25
C LYS A 37 -5.28 8.60 14.00
N MET A 38 -5.00 8.00 12.83
CA MET A 38 -4.77 8.76 11.60
C MET A 38 -6.05 9.43 11.12
N GLY A 39 -5.96 10.72 10.79
CA GLY A 39 -6.97 11.38 9.97
C GLY A 39 -6.89 10.93 8.51
N LEU A 40 -7.88 11.32 7.70
CA LEU A 40 -7.96 10.91 6.30
C LEU A 40 -6.71 11.32 5.51
N GLN A 41 -6.28 12.57 5.63
CA GLN A 41 -5.07 13.05 4.93
C GLN A 41 -3.81 12.33 5.40
N GLN A 42 -3.67 12.06 6.70
CA GLN A 42 -2.54 11.30 7.24
C GLN A 42 -2.49 9.89 6.68
N MET A 43 -3.65 9.25 6.51
CA MET A 43 -3.75 7.93 5.89
C MET A 43 -3.29 7.97 4.43
N ILE A 44 -3.71 8.96 3.65
CA ILE A 44 -3.28 9.12 2.26
C ILE A 44 -1.75 9.31 2.18
N GLU A 45 -1.18 10.15 3.03
CA GLU A 45 0.26 10.37 3.10
C GLU A 45 1.02 9.12 3.54
N HIS A 46 0.46 8.34 4.46
CA HIS A 46 1.00 7.04 4.87
C HIS A 46 1.05 6.05 3.69
N LEU A 47 0.01 6.01 2.85
CA LEU A 47 0.01 5.17 1.65
C LEU A 47 1.07 5.63 0.64
N SER A 48 1.28 6.93 0.48
CA SER A 48 2.35 7.47 -0.37
C SER A 48 3.73 7.01 0.10
N ASP A 49 3.99 7.06 1.41
CA ASP A 49 5.23 6.55 1.99
C ASP A 49 5.42 5.05 1.70
N SER A 50 4.35 4.27 1.81
CA SER A 50 4.38 2.84 1.50
C SER A 50 4.71 2.57 0.03
N VAL A 51 4.15 3.33 -0.88
CA VAL A 51 4.41 3.18 -2.33
C VAL A 51 5.85 3.56 -2.68
N ARG A 52 6.42 4.57 -2.03
CA ARG A 52 7.81 4.97 -2.24
C ARG A 52 8.83 3.88 -1.89
N MET A 53 8.48 2.94 -1.05
CA MET A 53 9.32 1.77 -0.78
C MET A 53 9.52 0.90 -2.04
N ALA A 54 8.54 0.90 -2.94
CA ALA A 54 8.54 0.06 -4.13
C ALA A 54 8.95 0.79 -5.41
N ASN A 55 8.86 2.12 -5.45
CA ASN A 55 9.06 2.88 -6.70
C ASN A 55 10.46 3.48 -6.85
N GLY A 56 11.40 3.08 -6.03
CA GLY A 56 12.80 3.51 -6.09
C GLY A 56 13.11 4.79 -5.33
N LYS A 57 12.13 5.48 -4.78
CA LYS A 57 12.36 6.76 -4.09
C LYS A 57 12.83 6.60 -2.65
N GLN A 58 12.31 5.59 -1.92
CA GLN A 58 12.67 5.32 -0.52
C GLN A 58 12.84 3.81 -0.29
N PRO A 59 13.88 3.18 -0.90
CA PRO A 59 14.10 1.75 -0.76
C PRO A 59 14.52 1.38 0.66
N HIS A 60 14.12 0.18 1.11
CA HIS A 60 14.56 -0.41 2.37
C HIS A 60 15.58 -1.51 2.13
N ALA A 61 16.72 -1.43 2.84
CA ALA A 61 17.80 -2.42 2.71
C ALA A 61 17.56 -3.67 3.55
N GLU A 62 16.85 -3.55 4.68
CA GLU A 62 16.69 -4.61 5.66
C GLU A 62 15.30 -5.21 5.67
N ILE A 63 15.23 -6.52 5.97
CA ILE A 63 13.99 -7.22 6.28
C ILE A 63 13.88 -7.31 7.80
N VAL A 64 12.86 -6.65 8.39
CA VAL A 64 12.68 -6.60 9.84
C VAL A 64 11.92 -7.80 10.38
N THR A 65 11.16 -8.51 9.53
CA THR A 65 10.49 -9.75 9.91
C THR A 65 11.52 -10.83 10.19
N PRO A 66 11.47 -11.52 11.35
CA PRO A 66 12.37 -12.63 11.63
C PRO A 66 12.31 -13.72 10.53
N ALA A 67 13.46 -14.28 10.20
CA ALA A 67 13.57 -15.24 9.09
C ALA A 67 12.61 -16.44 9.23
N GLU A 68 12.40 -16.93 10.44
CA GLU A 68 11.49 -18.05 10.74
C GLU A 68 10.00 -17.70 10.54
N ARG A 69 9.65 -16.42 10.46
CA ARG A 69 8.29 -15.96 10.24
C ARG A 69 8.03 -15.50 8.80
N LEU A 70 9.07 -15.34 8.01
CA LEU A 70 8.96 -14.74 6.68
C LEU A 70 8.05 -15.54 5.76
N GLN A 71 8.13 -16.87 5.78
CA GLN A 71 7.26 -17.71 4.94
C GLN A 71 5.77 -17.53 5.31
N ALA A 72 5.45 -17.46 6.60
CA ALA A 72 4.07 -17.27 7.06
C ALA A 72 3.48 -15.94 6.62
N VAL A 73 4.24 -14.84 6.69
CA VAL A 73 3.75 -13.54 6.21
C VAL A 73 3.64 -13.50 4.69
N ARG A 74 4.51 -14.20 3.97
CA ARG A 74 4.38 -14.33 2.50
C ARG A 74 3.15 -15.16 2.12
N ASP A 75 2.87 -16.24 2.83
CA ASP A 75 1.64 -17.04 2.62
C ASP A 75 0.38 -16.18 2.83
N PHE A 76 0.39 -15.33 3.86
CA PHE A 76 -0.68 -14.34 4.06
C PHE A 76 -0.81 -13.40 2.85
N LEU A 77 0.30 -12.88 2.35
CA LEU A 77 0.32 -11.95 1.21
C LEU A 77 -0.36 -12.55 -0.03
N TYR A 78 -0.11 -13.83 -0.32
CA TYR A 78 -0.67 -14.53 -1.48
C TYR A 78 -2.03 -15.17 -1.22
N SER A 79 -2.56 -15.05 0.01
CA SER A 79 -3.90 -15.50 0.39
C SER A 79 -4.96 -14.46 0.09
N GLU A 80 -6.23 -14.83 0.23
CA GLU A 80 -7.36 -13.89 0.16
C GLU A 80 -7.64 -13.18 1.50
N ARG A 81 -6.90 -13.50 2.54
CA ARG A 81 -7.07 -12.87 3.86
C ARG A 81 -6.72 -11.38 3.80
N GLU A 82 -7.47 -10.60 4.56
CA GLU A 82 -7.27 -9.15 4.69
C GLU A 82 -6.46 -8.81 5.94
N PHE A 83 -5.84 -7.63 5.95
CA PHE A 83 -5.27 -7.09 7.18
C PHE A 83 -6.37 -6.88 8.22
N LYS A 84 -6.10 -7.25 9.46
CA LYS A 84 -7.01 -7.01 10.57
C LYS A 84 -6.97 -5.54 10.98
N PRO A 85 -8.11 -4.96 11.46
CA PRO A 85 -8.10 -3.65 12.11
C PRO A 85 -7.01 -3.57 13.20
N GLU A 86 -6.38 -2.40 13.33
CA GLU A 86 -5.32 -2.15 14.30
C GLU A 86 -4.06 -3.01 14.15
N THR A 87 -3.80 -3.57 12.96
CA THR A 87 -2.54 -4.25 12.66
C THR A 87 -1.38 -3.27 12.88
N LYS A 88 -0.44 -3.64 13.76
CA LYS A 88 0.69 -2.79 14.13
C LYS A 88 1.79 -2.84 13.08
N ASN A 89 2.37 -1.67 12.80
CA ASN A 89 3.55 -1.51 11.96
C ASN A 89 4.73 -1.09 12.85
N SER A 90 5.74 -1.96 12.97
CA SER A 90 6.91 -1.74 13.82
C SER A 90 7.80 -0.57 13.38
N LEU A 91 7.64 -0.09 12.13
CA LEU A 91 8.37 1.06 11.61
C LEU A 91 7.65 2.38 11.87
N MET A 92 6.44 2.35 12.40
CA MET A 92 5.67 3.54 12.78
C MET A 92 5.65 3.72 14.30
N GLY A 93 5.73 4.99 14.71
CA GLY A 93 5.53 5.36 16.11
C GLY A 93 4.07 5.24 16.56
N PRO A 94 3.78 5.45 17.87
CA PRO A 94 2.42 5.35 18.42
C PRO A 94 1.49 6.47 17.93
N GLU A 95 2.06 7.60 17.50
CA GLU A 95 1.30 8.74 16.98
C GLU A 95 1.54 8.88 15.48
N PRO A 96 0.51 9.29 14.69
CA PRO A 96 0.68 9.55 13.26
C PRO A 96 1.66 10.71 13.06
N PRO A 97 2.46 10.68 11.97
CA PRO A 97 3.31 11.80 11.61
C PRO A 97 2.51 13.08 11.37
N PRO A 98 3.12 14.26 11.52
CA PRO A 98 2.51 15.52 11.09
C PRO A 98 2.14 15.48 9.60
N LEU A 99 1.14 16.29 9.23
CA LEU A 99 0.76 16.45 7.83
C LEU A 99 1.93 17.03 7.01
N PHE A 100 2.17 16.46 5.86
CA PHE A 100 3.20 16.90 4.93
C PHE A 100 2.65 17.86 3.86
N ASN A 101 1.51 17.51 3.25
CA ASN A 101 0.87 18.32 2.23
C ASN A 101 0.01 19.42 2.84
N GLU A 102 -0.14 20.54 2.13
CA GLU A 102 -0.96 21.67 2.56
C GLU A 102 -2.46 21.37 2.52
N SER A 103 -2.88 20.34 1.76
CA SER A 103 -4.28 19.95 1.63
C SER A 103 -4.45 18.47 1.35
N LEU A 104 -5.67 17.96 1.60
CA LEU A 104 -6.05 16.59 1.23
C LEU A 104 -5.97 16.37 -0.29
N ASP A 105 -6.38 17.35 -1.09
CA ASP A 105 -6.34 17.24 -2.55
C ASP A 105 -4.92 17.08 -3.07
N LEU A 106 -3.97 17.81 -2.50
CA LEU A 106 -2.54 17.67 -2.82
C LEU A 106 -1.98 16.32 -2.38
N ALA A 107 -2.40 15.83 -1.21
CA ALA A 107 -1.99 14.50 -0.74
C ALA A 107 -2.51 13.39 -1.67
N ILE A 108 -3.76 13.48 -2.12
CA ILE A 108 -4.35 12.53 -3.08
C ILE A 108 -3.60 12.58 -4.42
N ALA A 109 -3.33 13.78 -4.94
CA ALA A 109 -2.57 13.94 -6.19
C ALA A 109 -1.16 13.34 -6.09
N GLU A 110 -0.50 13.51 -4.95
CA GLU A 110 0.80 12.89 -4.68
C GLU A 110 0.70 11.36 -4.69
N LEU A 111 -0.28 10.78 -4.00
CA LEU A 111 -0.46 9.33 -4.00
C LEU A 111 -0.73 8.78 -5.41
N GLN A 112 -1.57 9.45 -6.19
CA GLN A 112 -1.81 9.09 -7.60
C GLN A 112 -0.51 9.08 -8.40
N HIS A 113 0.32 10.09 -8.21
CA HIS A 113 1.62 10.17 -8.87
C HIS A 113 2.56 9.04 -8.44
N GLU A 114 2.67 8.77 -7.15
CA GLU A 114 3.54 7.71 -6.62
C GLU A 114 3.14 6.32 -7.13
N VAL A 115 1.85 6.04 -7.23
CA VAL A 115 1.34 4.79 -7.80
C VAL A 115 1.71 4.67 -9.27
N LYS A 116 1.57 5.73 -10.06
CA LYS A 116 1.96 5.74 -11.47
C LYS A 116 3.45 5.48 -11.66
N VAL A 117 4.30 6.13 -10.84
CA VAL A 117 5.75 5.92 -10.87
C VAL A 117 6.08 4.45 -10.58
N TRP A 118 5.41 3.85 -9.60
CA TRP A 118 5.57 2.43 -9.31
C TRP A 118 5.20 1.54 -10.49
N VAL A 119 4.04 1.76 -11.10
CA VAL A 119 3.58 0.98 -12.26
C VAL A 119 4.56 1.10 -13.43
N GLU A 120 4.99 2.32 -13.76
CA GLU A 120 5.94 2.58 -14.84
C GLU A 120 7.29 1.91 -14.61
N LEU A 121 7.80 1.94 -13.37
CA LEU A 121 9.07 1.31 -13.02
C LEU A 121 9.04 -0.19 -13.27
N PHE A 122 8.00 -0.88 -12.84
CA PHE A 122 7.89 -2.33 -13.00
C PHE A 122 7.57 -2.74 -14.44
N GLU A 123 6.76 -1.96 -15.16
CA GLU A 123 6.49 -2.21 -16.59
C GLU A 123 7.75 -2.03 -17.45
N SER A 124 8.60 -1.06 -17.11
CA SER A 124 9.85 -0.79 -17.81
C SER A 124 10.97 -1.76 -17.46
N ASN A 125 10.84 -2.51 -16.39
CA ASN A 125 11.85 -3.45 -15.88
C ASN A 125 11.20 -4.80 -15.55
N PRO A 126 10.83 -5.60 -16.57
CA PRO A 126 10.26 -6.93 -16.33
C PRO A 126 11.18 -7.79 -15.48
N GLY A 127 10.64 -8.45 -14.47
CA GLY A 127 11.41 -9.27 -13.53
C GLY A 127 12.09 -8.49 -12.39
N LEU A 128 11.85 -7.19 -12.29
CA LEU A 128 12.36 -6.38 -11.18
C LEU A 128 11.89 -6.95 -9.84
N ILE A 129 12.84 -7.05 -8.90
CA ILE A 129 12.58 -7.45 -7.51
C ILE A 129 12.97 -6.28 -6.62
N VAL A 130 12.05 -5.87 -5.74
CA VAL A 130 12.29 -4.80 -4.76
C VAL A 130 11.95 -5.31 -3.37
N ARG A 131 12.81 -4.98 -2.41
CA ARG A 131 12.66 -5.44 -1.03
C ARG A 131 11.59 -4.68 -0.29
N ASN A 132 10.70 -5.43 0.38
CA ASN A 132 9.79 -4.93 1.39
C ASN A 132 10.31 -5.31 2.78
N PRO A 133 10.30 -4.38 3.76
CA PRO A 133 10.86 -4.67 5.09
C PRO A 133 10.11 -5.76 5.87
N PHE A 134 8.85 -6.03 5.55
CA PHE A 134 8.04 -7.02 6.26
C PHE A 134 7.87 -8.33 5.48
N PHE A 135 7.78 -8.26 4.16
CA PHE A 135 7.44 -9.41 3.30
C PHE A 135 8.64 -9.95 2.51
N GLY A 136 9.80 -9.30 2.61
CA GLY A 136 10.99 -9.70 1.88
C GLY A 136 11.00 -9.21 0.43
N ASP A 137 11.75 -9.89 -0.39
CA ASP A 137 11.94 -9.51 -1.79
C ASP A 137 10.71 -9.87 -2.63
N LEU A 138 10.09 -8.87 -3.25
CA LEU A 138 8.85 -9.00 -3.98
C LEU A 138 9.00 -8.56 -5.44
N ASP A 139 8.39 -9.33 -6.32
CA ASP A 139 8.19 -8.98 -7.73
C ASP A 139 6.95 -8.08 -7.90
N GLU A 140 6.59 -7.80 -9.14
CA GLU A 140 5.42 -6.98 -9.46
C GLU A 140 4.12 -7.57 -8.87
N ASP A 141 3.91 -8.88 -8.97
CA ASP A 141 2.74 -9.56 -8.43
C ASP A 141 2.67 -9.42 -6.90
N GLY A 142 3.80 -9.64 -6.22
CA GLY A 142 3.89 -9.49 -4.77
C GLY A 142 3.55 -8.07 -4.29
N TRP A 143 4.12 -7.06 -4.93
CA TRP A 143 3.83 -5.65 -4.60
C TRP A 143 2.39 -5.26 -4.92
N THR A 144 1.83 -5.72 -6.04
CA THR A 144 0.43 -5.47 -6.41
C THR A 144 -0.52 -6.01 -5.33
N ARG A 145 -0.28 -7.24 -4.88
CA ARG A 145 -1.09 -7.87 -3.82
C ARG A 145 -0.96 -7.13 -2.50
N LEU A 146 0.25 -6.72 -2.14
CA LEU A 146 0.50 -5.97 -0.91
C LEU A 146 -0.23 -4.63 -0.93
N PHE A 147 -0.08 -3.86 -1.99
CA PHE A 147 -0.76 -2.56 -2.11
C PHE A 147 -2.28 -2.72 -2.15
N TYR A 148 -2.80 -3.72 -2.86
CA TYR A 148 -4.24 -3.98 -2.86
C TYR A 148 -4.77 -4.23 -1.45
N LYS A 149 -4.14 -5.13 -0.69
CA LYS A 149 -4.53 -5.40 0.71
C LYS A 149 -4.42 -4.16 1.60
N HIS A 150 -3.35 -3.39 1.45
CA HIS A 150 -3.06 -2.23 2.27
C HIS A 150 -4.01 -1.07 1.98
N PHE A 151 -4.24 -0.77 0.71
CA PHE A 151 -5.18 0.29 0.30
C PHE A 151 -6.61 -0.07 0.69
N LEU A 152 -7.02 -1.32 0.49
CA LEU A 152 -8.34 -1.79 0.88
C LEU A 152 -8.54 -1.71 2.39
N HIS A 153 -7.54 -2.10 3.18
CA HIS A 153 -7.56 -1.98 4.64
C HIS A 153 -7.82 -0.54 5.08
N HIS A 154 -7.09 0.42 4.52
CA HIS A 154 -7.25 1.82 4.87
C HIS A 154 -8.54 2.44 4.32
N LEU A 155 -9.01 2.00 3.15
CA LEU A 155 -10.33 2.41 2.66
C LEU A 155 -11.44 2.00 3.64
N LYS A 156 -11.38 0.78 4.16
CA LYS A 156 -12.33 0.29 5.18
C LYS A 156 -12.23 1.04 6.50
N GLN A 157 -11.04 1.54 6.84
CA GLN A 157 -10.83 2.36 8.04
C GLN A 157 -11.67 3.64 8.03
N PHE A 158 -12.03 4.14 6.85
CA PHE A 158 -12.82 5.35 6.68
C PHE A 158 -14.21 5.08 6.04
N SER A 159 -14.67 3.86 6.12
CA SER A 159 -16.01 3.48 5.63
C SER A 159 -17.12 3.92 6.58
#